data_28f1cb80d8ebfe641a7db8d4494cd30f
#
_entry.id   28f1cb80d8ebfe641a7db8d4494cd30f
#
_cell.length_a   1.000
_cell.length_b   1.000
_cell.length_c   1.000
_cell.angle_alpha   90.00
_cell.angle_beta   90.00
_cell.angle_gamma   90.00
#
_symmetry.space_group_name_H-M   'P 1'
#
loop_
_entity.id
_entity.type
_entity.pdbx_description
1 polymer ?
#
loop_
_entity_poly.entity_id
_entity_poly.type
_entity_poly.pdbx_seq_one_letter_code
_entity_poly.pdbx_strand_id
1 'polypeptide(L)'
;MPIFTTPFAQLDLLRQPEQQDEPLQAFDAADEYLLNHLHELALHEQGLHANSRVLLLNDSFGALAASLAPHCAVTSCGDSHLGFLALQKNLARNQLPATTVTFVPASQVPEGPFDWVLIRVPKTLALLEEQLIRLHGQLAPGARVIAGAMLKHLPRAAGDLLERYIGPVQASLAVKKARLLSATPVAKPAVVSPYPSRYTLEQPPLQLLNHANLFCREGLDIGTRAFLPHLPKSLAARRVADLGCGNGVLGIAHALANPQDELTLVDESYMAVQSAAENWRAALGERPVTIRAGDGLAEQAPESLDLVLCNPPFHQQQVVGD
;
A
#
# COMPACT_ATOMS: atom_id res chain seq x y z
N MET A 1 -6.88 13.07 -21.33
CA MET A 1 -7.14 13.17 -19.89
C MET A 1 -6.78 14.54 -19.36
N PRO A 2 -7.35 15.02 -18.26
CA PRO A 2 -6.99 16.33 -17.71
C PRO A 2 -5.53 16.30 -17.22
N ILE A 3 -4.81 17.37 -17.52
CA ILE A 3 -3.44 17.61 -17.03
C ILE A 3 -3.51 17.94 -15.54
N PHE A 4 -2.70 17.28 -14.73
CA PHE A 4 -2.54 17.62 -13.33
C PHE A 4 -1.66 18.86 -13.20
N THR A 5 -2.26 19.99 -12.82
CA THR A 5 -1.57 21.28 -12.74
C THR A 5 -1.47 21.73 -11.29
N THR A 6 -0.25 21.94 -10.83
CA THR A 6 0.09 22.40 -9.48
C THR A 6 1.16 23.48 -9.55
N PRO A 7 1.47 24.19 -8.45
CA PRO A 7 2.59 25.13 -8.42
C PRO A 7 3.96 24.48 -8.69
N PHE A 8 4.09 23.16 -8.55
CA PHE A 8 5.35 22.43 -8.72
C PHE A 8 5.52 21.88 -10.14
N ALA A 9 4.42 21.47 -10.80
CA ALA A 9 4.50 20.81 -12.09
C ALA A 9 3.17 20.81 -12.85
N GLN A 10 3.26 20.56 -14.15
CA GLN A 10 2.15 20.16 -15.02
C GLN A 10 2.43 18.77 -15.53
N LEU A 11 1.60 17.79 -15.16
CA LEU A 11 1.84 16.36 -15.39
C LEU A 11 0.68 15.71 -16.12
N ASP A 12 1.01 14.82 -17.04
CA ASP A 12 0.08 13.88 -17.64
C ASP A 12 0.16 12.55 -16.88
N LEU A 13 -0.89 12.21 -16.14
CA LEU A 13 -0.89 11.06 -15.22
C LEU A 13 -1.96 10.04 -15.60
N LEU A 14 -1.58 8.77 -15.56
CA LEU A 14 -2.47 7.63 -15.79
C LEU A 14 -2.58 6.74 -14.55
N ARG A 15 -3.73 6.11 -14.41
CA ARG A 15 -3.95 5.06 -13.41
C ARG A 15 -3.37 3.73 -13.87
N GLN A 16 -3.19 2.82 -12.94
CA GLN A 16 -2.90 1.41 -13.16
C GLN A 16 -3.93 0.54 -12.42
N PRO A 17 -4.39 -0.56 -13.03
CA PRO A 17 -4.17 -0.96 -14.43
C PRO A 17 -4.79 0.04 -15.42
N GLU A 18 -4.18 0.16 -16.61
CA GLU A 18 -4.73 1.03 -17.66
C GLU A 18 -6.02 0.43 -18.20
N GLN A 19 -7.08 1.23 -18.28
CA GLN A 19 -8.35 0.85 -18.87
C GLN A 19 -8.70 1.79 -20.02
N GLN A 20 -9.32 1.23 -21.06
CA GLN A 20 -9.91 2.05 -22.12
C GLN A 20 -11.08 2.84 -21.51
N ASP A 21 -11.14 4.14 -21.82
CA ASP A 21 -12.19 5.04 -21.34
C ASP A 21 -12.26 5.16 -19.80
N GLU A 22 -11.11 5.12 -19.10
CA GLU A 22 -11.03 5.30 -17.65
C GLU A 22 -11.59 6.68 -17.25
N PRO A 23 -12.74 6.75 -16.56
CA PRO A 23 -13.36 8.01 -16.16
C PRO A 23 -12.68 8.64 -14.94
N LEU A 24 -11.89 7.88 -14.19
CA LEU A 24 -11.26 8.32 -12.96
C LEU A 24 -9.86 8.86 -13.23
N GLN A 25 -9.54 9.95 -12.57
CA GLN A 25 -8.21 10.57 -12.62
C GLN A 25 -7.21 9.80 -11.75
N ALA A 26 -5.92 9.90 -12.09
CA ALA A 26 -4.83 9.36 -11.28
C ALA A 26 -4.51 10.21 -10.03
N PHE A 27 -5.25 11.27 -9.80
CA PHE A 27 -5.11 12.21 -8.68
C PHE A 27 -6.48 12.69 -8.22
N ASP A 28 -6.55 13.27 -7.03
CA ASP A 28 -7.75 13.93 -6.53
C ASP A 28 -7.42 15.28 -5.86
N ALA A 29 -8.45 15.95 -5.34
CA ALA A 29 -8.29 17.26 -4.71
C ALA A 29 -7.41 17.24 -3.45
N ALA A 30 -7.16 16.09 -2.84
CA ALA A 30 -6.25 16.02 -1.71
C ALA A 30 -4.78 16.05 -2.15
N ASP A 31 -4.44 15.52 -3.34
CA ASP A 31 -3.11 15.67 -3.93
C ASP A 31 -2.84 17.13 -4.27
N GLU A 32 -3.81 17.79 -4.95
CA GLU A 32 -3.72 19.22 -5.25
C GLU A 32 -3.55 20.04 -3.96
N TYR A 33 -4.35 19.74 -2.93
CA TYR A 33 -4.32 20.52 -1.70
C TYR A 33 -3.01 20.36 -0.93
N LEU A 34 -2.45 19.16 -0.85
CA LEU A 34 -1.13 18.93 -0.25
C LEU A 34 -0.05 19.78 -0.93
N LEU A 35 0.00 19.75 -2.26
CA LEU A 35 1.01 20.50 -3.03
C LEU A 35 0.81 22.01 -2.94
N ASN A 36 -0.42 22.50 -3.03
CA ASN A 36 -0.71 23.93 -2.86
C ASN A 36 -0.32 24.41 -1.46
N HIS A 37 -0.62 23.64 -0.42
CA HIS A 37 -0.26 23.98 0.95
C HIS A 37 1.28 24.03 1.16
N LEU A 38 2.01 23.08 0.58
CA LEU A 38 3.47 23.10 0.59
C LEU A 38 4.03 24.37 -0.10
N HIS A 39 3.43 24.76 -1.22
CA HIS A 39 3.84 25.96 -1.92
C HIS A 39 3.54 27.23 -1.10
N GLU A 40 2.37 27.33 -0.47
CA GLU A 40 2.03 28.44 0.43
C GLU A 40 3.04 28.55 1.59
N LEU A 41 3.44 27.42 2.19
CA LEU A 41 4.46 27.40 3.24
C LEU A 41 5.83 27.88 2.72
N ALA A 42 6.18 27.58 1.48
CA ALA A 42 7.43 28.04 0.86
C ALA A 42 7.46 29.57 0.68
N LEU A 43 6.34 30.20 0.40
CA LEU A 43 6.23 31.65 0.30
C LEU A 43 6.56 32.37 1.63
N HIS A 44 6.47 31.66 2.75
CA HIS A 44 6.77 32.16 4.09
C HIS A 44 8.11 31.63 4.63
N GLU A 45 9.04 31.22 3.77
CA GLU A 45 10.35 30.64 4.12
C GLU A 45 10.27 29.38 5.02
N GLN A 46 9.14 28.71 5.01
CA GLN A 46 8.86 27.50 5.80
C GLN A 46 8.60 26.27 4.92
N GLY A 47 8.94 26.35 3.64
CA GLY A 47 8.65 25.34 2.64
C GLY A 47 9.80 24.36 2.39
N LEU A 48 9.63 23.66 1.28
CA LEU A 48 10.63 22.72 0.78
C LEU A 48 11.86 23.44 0.24
N HIS A 49 13.02 22.84 0.44
CA HIS A 49 14.31 23.25 -0.13
C HIS A 49 14.89 22.12 -0.98
N ALA A 50 15.79 22.43 -1.88
CA ALA A 50 16.42 21.43 -2.76
C ALA A 50 17.08 20.26 -2.00
N ASN A 51 17.55 20.49 -0.78
CA ASN A 51 18.15 19.47 0.08
C ASN A 51 17.13 18.78 1.02
N SER A 52 15.84 19.16 0.97
CA SER A 52 14.82 18.53 1.80
C SER A 52 14.65 17.06 1.42
N ARG A 53 14.53 16.22 2.43
CA ARG A 53 14.20 14.80 2.29
C ARG A 53 12.71 14.61 2.59
N VAL A 54 11.97 14.21 1.58
CA VAL A 54 10.51 14.04 1.64
C VAL A 54 10.15 12.58 1.60
N LEU A 55 9.36 12.12 2.56
CA LEU A 55 8.70 10.82 2.54
C LEU A 55 7.24 11.00 2.13
N LEU A 56 6.83 10.25 1.12
CA LEU A 56 5.45 10.15 0.69
C LEU A 56 4.89 8.79 1.11
N LEU A 57 3.80 8.78 1.84
CA LEU A 57 3.09 7.56 2.22
C LEU A 57 1.79 7.44 1.43
N ASN A 58 1.63 6.33 0.72
CA ASN A 58 0.43 5.96 -0.03
C ASN A 58 0.08 6.88 -1.21
N ASP A 59 1.09 7.39 -1.92
CA ASP A 59 0.92 8.12 -3.18
C ASP A 59 0.50 7.13 -4.28
N SER A 60 -0.81 7.01 -4.52
CA SER A 60 -1.43 5.90 -5.25
C SER A 60 -0.90 5.70 -6.67
N PHE A 61 -0.67 6.79 -7.41
CA PHE A 61 -0.25 6.75 -8.82
C PHE A 61 0.95 7.64 -9.11
N GLY A 62 1.63 8.15 -8.08
CA GLY A 62 2.82 8.96 -8.21
C GLY A 62 2.57 10.44 -8.48
N ALA A 63 1.38 10.97 -8.20
CA ALA A 63 1.06 12.38 -8.42
C ALA A 63 1.92 13.32 -7.55
N LEU A 64 2.08 12.99 -6.27
CA LEU A 64 2.93 13.76 -5.35
C LEU A 64 4.42 13.56 -5.69
N ALA A 65 4.81 12.31 -5.92
CA ALA A 65 6.20 11.97 -6.22
C ALA A 65 6.71 12.64 -7.49
N ALA A 66 5.97 12.55 -8.59
CA ALA A 66 6.33 13.17 -9.86
C ALA A 66 6.35 14.70 -9.78
N SER A 67 5.46 15.31 -8.98
CA SER A 67 5.45 16.76 -8.77
C SER A 67 6.68 17.24 -7.99
N LEU A 68 7.13 16.50 -7.00
CA LEU A 68 8.19 16.92 -6.06
C LEU A 68 9.60 16.47 -6.46
N ALA A 69 9.71 15.40 -7.26
CA ALA A 69 11.01 14.84 -7.65
C ALA A 69 11.99 15.83 -8.29
N PRO A 70 11.56 16.84 -9.10
CA PRO A 70 12.47 17.85 -9.62
C PRO A 70 12.99 18.86 -8.58
N HIS A 71 12.40 18.89 -7.39
CA HIS A 71 12.60 19.97 -6.41
C HIS A 71 13.34 19.51 -5.14
N CYS A 72 13.31 18.23 -4.81
CA CYS A 72 13.88 17.68 -3.56
C CYS A 72 14.11 16.18 -3.65
N ALA A 73 14.74 15.60 -2.62
CA ALA A 73 14.93 14.15 -2.51
C ALA A 73 13.62 13.48 -2.06
N VAL A 74 13.05 12.64 -2.91
CA VAL A 74 11.74 12.00 -2.68
C VAL A 74 11.90 10.51 -2.44
N THR A 75 11.35 10.03 -1.32
CA THR A 75 11.12 8.61 -1.05
C THR A 75 9.61 8.36 -1.06
N SER A 76 9.12 7.45 -1.90
CA SER A 76 7.72 7.03 -1.95
C SER A 76 7.57 5.66 -1.32
N CYS A 77 6.69 5.53 -0.33
CA CYS A 77 6.42 4.26 0.34
C CYS A 77 4.93 3.90 0.21
N GLY A 78 4.66 2.70 -0.30
CA GLY A 78 3.30 2.21 -0.52
C GLY A 78 3.21 0.70 -0.50
N ASP A 79 1.98 0.22 -0.31
CA ASP A 79 1.70 -1.22 -0.23
C ASP A 79 1.17 -1.83 -1.54
N SER A 80 1.03 -1.03 -2.59
CA SER A 80 0.52 -1.47 -3.89
C SER A 80 1.63 -1.61 -4.92
N HIS A 81 1.78 -2.80 -5.49
CA HIS A 81 2.67 -3.02 -6.64
C HIS A 81 2.15 -2.28 -7.88
N LEU A 82 0.84 -2.22 -8.09
CA LEU A 82 0.24 -1.42 -9.16
C LEU A 82 0.53 0.07 -9.00
N GLY A 83 0.53 0.55 -7.76
CA GLY A 83 0.95 1.92 -7.43
C GLY A 83 2.42 2.18 -7.80
N PHE A 84 3.30 1.23 -7.54
CA PHE A 84 4.71 1.30 -7.96
C PHE A 84 4.85 1.32 -9.49
N LEU A 85 4.14 0.45 -10.21
CA LEU A 85 4.14 0.45 -11.68
C LEU A 85 3.58 1.77 -12.23
N ALA A 86 2.53 2.30 -11.62
CA ALA A 86 1.97 3.60 -11.99
C ALA A 86 2.99 4.73 -11.81
N LEU A 87 3.68 4.77 -10.67
CA LEU A 87 4.75 5.74 -10.42
C LEU A 87 5.82 5.67 -11.53
N GLN A 88 6.34 4.48 -11.85
CA GLN A 88 7.37 4.32 -12.87
C GLN A 88 6.89 4.80 -14.25
N LYS A 89 5.68 4.41 -14.67
CA LYS A 89 5.10 4.81 -15.95
C LYS A 89 4.85 6.32 -16.00
N ASN A 90 4.33 6.91 -14.93
CA ASN A 90 4.04 8.33 -14.87
C ASN A 90 5.32 9.19 -14.81
N LEU A 91 6.39 8.73 -14.15
CA LEU A 91 7.70 9.38 -14.25
C LEU A 91 8.19 9.37 -15.70
N ALA A 92 8.21 8.21 -16.36
CA ALA A 92 8.65 8.09 -17.75
C ALA A 92 7.81 8.95 -18.72
N ARG A 93 6.48 8.96 -18.54
CA ARG A 93 5.52 9.75 -19.34
C ARG A 93 5.80 11.25 -19.26
N ASN A 94 6.25 11.72 -18.11
CA ASN A 94 6.60 13.12 -17.87
C ASN A 94 8.11 13.39 -18.01
N GLN A 95 8.86 12.50 -18.66
CA GLN A 95 10.29 12.63 -18.92
C GLN A 95 11.14 12.80 -17.66
N LEU A 96 10.69 12.27 -16.55
CA LEU A 96 11.41 12.21 -15.28
C LEU A 96 12.16 10.86 -15.18
N PRO A 97 13.46 10.85 -14.90
CA PRO A 97 14.20 9.60 -14.68
C PRO A 97 13.61 8.79 -13.52
N ALA A 98 13.51 7.48 -13.65
CA ALA A 98 13.03 6.60 -12.59
C ALA A 98 13.86 6.71 -11.29
N THR A 99 15.14 7.11 -11.42
CA THR A 99 16.06 7.29 -10.29
C THR A 99 15.79 8.54 -9.45
N THR A 100 14.89 9.43 -9.87
CA THR A 100 14.55 10.65 -9.14
C THR A 100 13.69 10.39 -7.90
N VAL A 101 13.05 9.21 -7.82
CA VAL A 101 12.23 8.79 -6.69
C VAL A 101 12.72 7.44 -6.19
N THR A 102 13.04 7.35 -4.90
CA THR A 102 13.30 6.07 -4.25
C THR A 102 11.97 5.45 -3.84
N PHE A 103 11.65 4.26 -4.34
CA PHE A 103 10.47 3.53 -3.90
C PHE A 103 10.83 2.51 -2.82
N VAL A 104 10.03 2.47 -1.74
CA VAL A 104 10.15 1.52 -0.63
C VAL A 104 8.80 0.80 -0.46
N PRO A 105 8.74 -0.53 -0.59
CA PRO A 105 7.53 -1.29 -0.29
C PRO A 105 7.11 -1.09 1.18
N ALA A 106 5.81 -1.03 1.46
CA ALA A 106 5.31 -0.86 2.82
C ALA A 106 5.64 -2.04 3.77
N SER A 107 6.13 -3.15 3.24
CA SER A 107 6.72 -4.25 4.02
C SER A 107 8.08 -3.88 4.65
N GLN A 108 8.71 -2.79 4.21
CA GLN A 108 9.99 -2.28 4.71
C GLN A 108 9.81 -0.94 5.43
N VAL A 109 10.81 -0.55 6.21
CA VAL A 109 10.85 0.75 6.89
C VAL A 109 11.67 1.71 6.04
N PRO A 110 11.12 2.86 5.62
CA PRO A 110 11.89 3.90 4.93
C PRO A 110 12.98 4.47 5.83
N GLU A 111 14.18 4.68 5.28
CA GLU A 111 15.33 5.18 6.03
C GLU A 111 15.39 6.71 6.03
N GLY A 112 15.13 7.31 7.21
CA GLY A 112 15.25 8.75 7.44
C GLY A 112 16.69 9.23 7.68
N PRO A 113 16.86 10.42 8.25
CA PRO A 113 15.80 11.30 8.71
C PRO A 113 15.09 12.03 7.57
N PHE A 114 13.77 12.25 7.74
CA PHE A 114 12.95 13.01 6.79
C PHE A 114 12.57 14.37 7.36
N ASP A 115 12.64 15.41 6.53
CA ASP A 115 12.22 16.76 6.87
C ASP A 115 10.71 16.93 6.72
N TRP A 116 10.14 16.21 5.76
CA TRP A 116 8.71 16.23 5.43
C TRP A 116 8.16 14.83 5.27
N VAL A 117 7.00 14.60 5.84
CA VAL A 117 6.21 13.39 5.60
C VAL A 117 4.83 13.80 5.11
N LEU A 118 4.50 13.43 3.89
CA LEU A 118 3.19 13.65 3.30
C LEU A 118 2.46 12.32 3.20
N ILE A 119 1.26 12.26 3.77
CA ILE A 119 0.49 11.04 3.89
C ILE A 119 -0.82 11.17 3.12
N ARG A 120 -1.04 10.31 2.14
CA ARG A 120 -2.40 10.04 1.68
C ARG A 120 -3.03 9.06 2.65
N VAL A 121 -4.08 9.49 3.36
CA VAL A 121 -4.73 8.63 4.36
C VAL A 121 -5.27 7.39 3.67
N PRO A 122 -4.80 6.18 4.03
CA PRO A 122 -5.25 4.95 3.38
C PRO A 122 -6.64 4.55 3.87
N LYS A 123 -7.32 3.68 3.11
CA LYS A 123 -8.62 3.11 3.52
C LYS A 123 -8.50 2.29 4.80
N THR A 124 -7.39 1.61 4.98
CA THR A 124 -7.11 0.73 6.11
C THR A 124 -6.38 1.51 7.21
N LEU A 125 -7.06 1.81 8.31
CA LEU A 125 -6.45 2.53 9.44
C LEU A 125 -5.30 1.78 10.10
N ALA A 126 -5.30 0.46 10.06
CA ALA A 126 -4.18 -0.33 10.56
C ALA A 126 -2.89 -0.12 9.74
N LEU A 127 -3.00 0.09 8.42
CA LEU A 127 -1.85 0.48 7.61
C LEU A 127 -1.33 1.85 8.04
N LEU A 128 -2.22 2.82 8.25
CA LEU A 128 -1.84 4.14 8.75
C LEU A 128 -1.15 4.02 10.11
N GLU A 129 -1.72 3.27 11.04
CA GLU A 129 -1.15 3.07 12.38
C GLU A 129 0.26 2.48 12.31
N GLU A 130 0.45 1.40 11.53
CA GLU A 130 1.75 0.78 11.34
C GLU A 130 2.76 1.76 10.72
N GLN A 131 2.36 2.52 9.71
CA GLN A 131 3.22 3.52 9.09
C GLN A 131 3.63 4.61 10.09
N LEU A 132 2.71 5.11 10.91
CA LEU A 132 3.00 6.12 11.93
C LEU A 132 3.94 5.59 13.04
N ILE A 133 3.75 4.34 13.47
CA ILE A 133 4.67 3.69 14.43
C ILE A 133 6.08 3.61 13.85
N ARG A 134 6.21 3.24 12.57
CA ARG A 134 7.51 3.13 11.88
C ARG A 134 8.20 4.47 11.63
N LEU A 135 7.51 5.59 11.73
CA LEU A 135 8.14 6.92 11.67
C LEU A 135 8.96 7.27 12.90
N HIS A 136 8.83 6.50 13.99
CA HIS A 136 9.65 6.71 15.18
C HIS A 136 11.15 6.61 14.86
N GLY A 137 11.89 7.68 15.15
CA GLY A 137 13.32 7.77 14.84
C GLY A 137 13.66 8.08 13.36
N GLN A 138 12.63 8.28 12.50
CA GLN A 138 12.82 8.59 11.08
C GLN A 138 12.60 10.07 10.73
N LEU A 139 12.23 10.90 11.70
CA LEU A 139 11.95 12.32 11.51
C LEU A 139 13.18 13.17 11.87
N ALA A 140 13.50 14.13 11.00
CA ALA A 140 14.51 15.15 11.28
C ALA A 140 14.04 16.11 12.38
N PRO A 141 14.97 16.79 13.10
CA PRO A 141 14.58 17.89 13.99
C PRO A 141 13.78 18.96 13.22
N GLY A 142 12.61 19.35 13.73
CA GLY A 142 11.74 20.31 13.06
C GLY A 142 10.94 19.75 11.87
N ALA A 143 10.95 18.43 11.68
CA ALA A 143 10.15 17.78 10.62
C ALA A 143 8.67 18.13 10.68
N ARG A 144 8.02 18.06 9.55
CA ARG A 144 6.58 18.30 9.39
C ARG A 144 5.88 17.06 8.84
N VAL A 145 4.75 16.72 9.43
CA VAL A 145 3.92 15.58 9.02
C VAL A 145 2.54 16.11 8.64
N ILE A 146 2.15 15.92 7.37
CA ILE A 146 0.88 16.39 6.85
C ILE A 146 0.16 15.23 6.18
N ALA A 147 -1.05 14.92 6.66
CA ALA A 147 -1.91 13.92 6.04
C ALA A 147 -3.05 14.60 5.27
N GLY A 148 -3.41 14.05 4.13
CA GLY A 148 -4.48 14.58 3.28
C GLY A 148 -5.41 13.48 2.78
N ALA A 149 -6.71 13.79 2.74
CA ALA A 149 -7.72 12.93 2.15
C ALA A 149 -8.97 13.71 1.73
N MET A 150 -9.77 13.10 0.86
CA MET A 150 -11.14 13.55 0.63
C MET A 150 -11.98 13.35 1.89
N LEU A 151 -12.87 14.28 2.22
CA LEU A 151 -13.68 14.23 3.45
C LEU A 151 -14.41 12.90 3.66
N LYS A 152 -14.94 12.33 2.57
CA LYS A 152 -15.64 11.03 2.62
C LYS A 152 -14.73 9.84 3.01
N HIS A 153 -13.41 10.04 2.94
CA HIS A 153 -12.39 9.05 3.23
C HIS A 153 -11.49 9.44 4.40
N LEU A 154 -11.86 10.48 5.16
CA LEU A 154 -11.10 10.98 6.31
C LEU A 154 -11.86 10.69 7.61
N PRO A 155 -11.71 9.49 8.18
CA PRO A 155 -12.32 9.18 9.46
C PRO A 155 -11.62 9.95 10.59
N ARG A 156 -12.36 10.28 11.64
CA ARG A 156 -11.81 10.94 12.84
C ARG A 156 -10.62 10.20 13.43
N ALA A 157 -10.69 8.88 13.45
CA ALA A 157 -9.61 8.02 13.95
C ALA A 157 -8.26 8.22 13.26
N ALA A 158 -8.22 8.75 12.03
CA ALA A 158 -6.96 9.09 11.38
C ALA A 158 -6.24 10.25 12.11
N GLY A 159 -6.98 11.25 12.55
CA GLY A 159 -6.45 12.34 13.39
C GLY A 159 -6.00 11.84 14.76
N ASP A 160 -6.79 10.97 15.39
CA ASP A 160 -6.46 10.38 16.69
C ASP A 160 -5.16 9.55 16.63
N LEU A 161 -4.92 8.82 15.54
CA LEU A 161 -3.67 8.08 15.30
C LEU A 161 -2.47 9.02 15.10
N LEU A 162 -2.62 10.08 14.31
CA LEU A 162 -1.57 11.10 14.14
C LEU A 162 -1.21 11.75 15.48
N GLU A 163 -2.21 12.12 16.29
CA GLU A 163 -1.96 12.71 17.59
C GLU A 163 -1.27 11.73 18.55
N ARG A 164 -1.66 10.46 18.50
CA ARG A 164 -1.10 9.40 19.34
C ARG A 164 0.39 9.16 19.06
N TYR A 165 0.76 9.05 17.77
CA TYR A 165 2.10 8.60 17.40
C TYR A 165 3.05 9.72 16.99
N ILE A 166 2.54 10.87 16.55
CA ILE A 166 3.36 11.99 16.08
C ILE A 166 3.29 13.16 17.06
N GLY A 167 2.12 13.70 17.31
CA GLY A 167 1.93 14.85 18.21
C GLY A 167 0.66 15.63 17.87
N PRO A 168 0.49 16.82 18.48
CA PRO A 168 -0.73 17.63 18.33
C PRO A 168 -1.11 17.84 16.86
N VAL A 169 -2.40 17.67 16.55
CA VAL A 169 -2.96 17.74 15.21
C VAL A 169 -3.83 18.98 15.03
N GLN A 170 -3.60 19.66 13.91
CA GLN A 170 -4.47 20.76 13.44
C GLN A 170 -5.12 20.36 12.12
N ALA A 171 -6.43 20.46 12.06
CA ALA A 171 -7.19 20.23 10.83
C ALA A 171 -7.35 21.54 10.05
N SER A 172 -7.10 21.50 8.76
CA SER A 172 -7.37 22.64 7.86
C SER A 172 -8.86 22.84 7.62
N LEU A 173 -9.23 23.96 7.02
CA LEU A 173 -10.51 24.08 6.34
C LEU A 173 -10.57 23.12 5.15
N ALA A 174 -11.78 22.76 4.75
CA ALA A 174 -11.95 21.91 3.57
C ALA A 174 -11.81 22.74 2.27
N VAL A 175 -11.03 22.21 1.32
CA VAL A 175 -10.89 22.77 -0.04
C VAL A 175 -11.26 21.69 -1.04
N LYS A 176 -12.18 21.97 -1.96
CA LYS A 176 -12.68 20.99 -2.97
C LYS A 176 -13.06 19.63 -2.35
N LYS A 177 -13.67 19.62 -1.17
CA LYS A 177 -14.01 18.41 -0.38
C LYS A 177 -12.79 17.59 0.08
N ALA A 178 -11.59 18.14 0.05
CA ALA A 178 -10.39 17.58 0.68
C ALA A 178 -10.07 18.33 1.97
N ARG A 179 -9.39 17.68 2.89
CA ARG A 179 -8.90 18.27 4.15
C ARG A 179 -7.51 17.77 4.46
N LEU A 180 -6.71 18.63 5.08
CA LEU A 180 -5.39 18.30 5.61
C LEU A 180 -5.43 18.20 7.14
N LEU A 181 -4.59 17.32 7.66
CA LEU A 181 -4.28 17.17 9.08
C LEU A 181 -2.77 17.38 9.24
N SER A 182 -2.37 18.47 9.87
CA SER A 182 -0.98 18.77 10.16
C SER A 182 -0.66 18.34 11.57
N ALA A 183 0.26 17.40 11.74
CA ALA A 183 0.75 16.94 13.03
C ALA A 183 2.12 17.56 13.33
N THR A 184 2.28 18.13 14.51
CA THR A 184 3.56 18.66 14.98
C THR A 184 4.30 17.57 15.75
N PRO A 185 5.44 17.06 15.23
CA PRO A 185 6.17 16.01 15.90
C PRO A 185 6.65 16.45 17.29
N VAL A 186 6.41 15.60 18.27
CA VAL A 186 6.94 15.75 19.65
C VAL A 186 7.65 14.46 20.05
N ALA A 187 8.53 14.56 21.03
CA ALA A 187 9.21 13.39 21.55
C ALA A 187 8.18 12.37 22.09
N LYS A 188 8.19 11.16 21.55
CA LYS A 188 7.34 10.04 21.94
C LYS A 188 8.21 8.83 22.25
N PRO A 189 7.83 7.97 23.21
CA PRO A 189 8.50 6.71 23.41
C PRO A 189 8.28 5.79 22.20
N ALA A 190 9.23 4.89 21.95
CA ALA A 190 9.04 3.82 20.97
C ALA A 190 7.86 2.92 21.39
N VAL A 191 7.04 2.54 20.44
CA VAL A 191 5.89 1.67 20.65
C VAL A 191 6.10 0.39 19.87
N VAL A 192 5.82 -0.75 20.51
CA VAL A 192 5.80 -2.04 19.81
C VAL A 192 4.55 -2.08 18.94
N SER A 193 4.74 -2.39 17.64
CA SER A 193 3.63 -2.52 16.72
C SER A 193 2.68 -3.66 17.14
N PRO A 194 1.35 -3.47 17.07
CA PRO A 194 0.39 -4.55 17.25
C PRO A 194 0.35 -5.51 16.05
N TYR A 195 1.10 -5.23 15.00
CA TYR A 195 1.17 -6.05 13.78
C TYR A 195 2.50 -6.79 13.66
N PRO A 196 2.51 -7.99 13.05
CA PRO A 196 1.37 -8.70 12.48
C PRO A 196 0.41 -9.26 13.54
N SER A 197 -0.90 -9.24 13.25
CA SER A 197 -1.89 -9.98 14.03
C SER A 197 -1.85 -11.47 13.70
N ARG A 198 -2.41 -12.32 14.56
CA ARG A 198 -2.39 -13.79 14.39
C ARG A 198 -3.76 -14.38 14.65
N TYR A 199 -4.10 -15.43 13.90
CA TYR A 199 -5.24 -16.28 14.21
C TYR A 199 -4.92 -17.74 13.88
N THR A 200 -5.72 -18.67 14.44
CA THR A 200 -5.54 -20.11 14.26
C THR A 200 -6.68 -20.68 13.43
N LEU A 201 -6.33 -21.52 12.46
CA LEU A 201 -7.25 -22.41 11.78
C LEU A 201 -7.17 -23.81 12.41
N GLU A 202 -8.32 -24.47 12.52
CA GLU A 202 -8.39 -25.85 13.00
C GLU A 202 -8.20 -26.87 11.86
N GLN A 203 -8.69 -26.53 10.66
CA GLN A 203 -8.64 -27.42 9.50
C GLN A 203 -8.31 -26.65 8.20
N PRO A 204 -7.09 -26.85 7.63
CA PRO A 204 -5.95 -27.53 8.25
C PRO A 204 -5.44 -26.77 9.49
N PRO A 205 -4.75 -27.45 10.42
CA PRO A 205 -4.24 -26.78 11.62
C PRO A 205 -3.10 -25.84 11.23
N LEU A 206 -3.36 -24.55 11.22
CA LEU A 206 -2.43 -23.49 10.82
C LEU A 206 -2.48 -22.34 11.82
N GLN A 207 -1.35 -21.80 12.18
CA GLN A 207 -1.23 -20.44 12.73
C GLN A 207 -0.89 -19.48 11.58
N LEU A 208 -1.74 -18.49 11.36
CA LEU A 208 -1.58 -17.52 10.29
C LEU A 208 -1.33 -16.14 10.88
N LEU A 209 -0.35 -15.45 10.36
CA LEU A 209 -0.08 -14.06 10.67
C LEU A 209 -0.54 -13.15 9.53
N ASN A 210 -0.90 -11.92 9.88
CA ASN A 210 -1.38 -10.92 8.94
C ASN A 210 -0.75 -9.58 9.26
N HIS A 211 0.03 -9.04 8.33
CA HIS A 211 0.52 -7.67 8.39
C HIS A 211 -0.62 -6.65 8.25
N ALA A 212 -0.34 -5.39 8.55
CA ALA A 212 -1.34 -4.36 8.80
C ALA A 212 -2.36 -4.14 7.68
N ASN A 213 -1.97 -4.28 6.40
CA ASN A 213 -2.86 -3.96 5.27
C ASN A 213 -3.61 -5.17 4.71
N LEU A 214 -3.66 -6.30 5.40
CA LEU A 214 -4.41 -7.44 4.94
C LEU A 214 -5.91 -7.30 5.19
N PHE A 215 -6.68 -7.86 4.27
CA PHE A 215 -8.11 -8.03 4.42
C PHE A 215 -8.39 -9.13 5.46
N CYS A 216 -9.40 -8.96 6.31
CA CYS A 216 -9.79 -9.93 7.36
C CYS A 216 -8.63 -10.40 8.27
N ARG A 217 -7.90 -9.45 8.88
CA ARG A 217 -6.70 -9.75 9.69
C ARG A 217 -6.97 -10.61 10.94
N GLU A 218 -8.17 -10.58 11.49
CA GLU A 218 -8.52 -11.22 12.78
C GLU A 218 -9.14 -12.60 12.61
N GLY A 219 -9.28 -13.08 11.38
CA GLY A 219 -9.89 -14.37 11.11
C GLY A 219 -9.96 -14.69 9.62
N LEU A 220 -10.52 -15.85 9.34
CA LEU A 220 -10.71 -16.32 7.99
C LEU A 220 -11.90 -15.63 7.32
N ASP A 221 -11.69 -15.07 6.16
CA ASP A 221 -12.73 -14.50 5.31
C ASP A 221 -13.77 -15.57 4.90
N ILE A 222 -15.02 -15.16 4.75
CA ILE A 222 -16.16 -16.05 4.46
C ILE A 222 -15.95 -16.82 3.14
N GLY A 223 -15.45 -16.14 2.09
CA GLY A 223 -15.16 -16.76 0.80
C GLY A 223 -14.11 -17.85 0.90
N THR A 224 -13.00 -17.54 1.56
CA THR A 224 -11.92 -18.50 1.82
C THR A 224 -12.40 -19.68 2.65
N ARG A 225 -13.23 -19.44 3.69
CA ARG A 225 -13.80 -20.50 4.51
C ARG A 225 -14.66 -21.47 3.69
N ALA A 226 -15.47 -20.92 2.79
CA ALA A 226 -16.30 -21.73 1.87
C ALA A 226 -15.44 -22.48 0.84
N PHE A 227 -14.32 -21.91 0.42
CA PHE A 227 -13.46 -22.46 -0.63
C PHE A 227 -12.56 -23.62 -0.16
N LEU A 228 -12.04 -23.53 1.06
CA LEU A 228 -11.08 -24.51 1.62
C LEU A 228 -11.53 -25.99 1.51
N PRO A 229 -12.80 -26.38 1.82
CA PRO A 229 -13.26 -27.75 1.69
C PRO A 229 -13.30 -28.29 0.25
N HIS A 230 -13.29 -27.38 -0.74
CA HIS A 230 -13.43 -27.71 -2.17
C HIS A 230 -12.11 -27.66 -2.94
N LEU A 231 -10.97 -27.51 -2.24
CA LEU A 231 -9.66 -27.51 -2.87
C LEU A 231 -9.43 -28.84 -3.62
N PRO A 232 -9.05 -28.79 -4.93
CA PRO A 232 -8.91 -30.01 -5.72
C PRO A 232 -7.68 -30.79 -5.30
N LYS A 233 -7.82 -32.12 -5.25
CA LYS A 233 -6.74 -33.06 -4.99
C LYS A 233 -6.32 -33.75 -6.28
N SER A 234 -5.01 -34.04 -6.40
CA SER A 234 -4.46 -34.77 -7.55
C SER A 234 -3.30 -35.66 -7.11
N LEU A 235 -3.13 -36.77 -7.83
CA LEU A 235 -1.97 -37.63 -7.70
C LEU A 235 -0.82 -37.22 -8.65
N ALA A 236 -1.14 -36.44 -9.69
CA ALA A 236 -0.15 -35.89 -10.62
C ALA A 236 0.31 -34.50 -10.16
N ALA A 237 1.60 -34.22 -10.31
CA ALA A 237 2.16 -32.91 -10.06
C ALA A 237 1.56 -31.86 -11.01
N ARG A 238 1.20 -30.70 -10.49
CA ARG A 238 0.62 -29.57 -11.23
C ARG A 238 1.35 -28.30 -10.88
N ARG A 239 1.30 -27.34 -11.83
CA ARG A 239 1.73 -25.95 -11.64
C ARG A 239 0.50 -25.15 -11.26
N VAL A 240 0.47 -24.64 -10.04
CA VAL A 240 -0.71 -24.02 -9.43
C VAL A 240 -0.40 -22.59 -9.05
N ALA A 241 -1.27 -21.64 -9.40
CA ALA A 241 -1.20 -20.27 -8.92
C ALA A 241 -2.32 -20.00 -7.89
N ASP A 242 -1.97 -19.32 -6.80
CA ASP A 242 -2.90 -18.67 -5.88
C ASP A 242 -2.91 -17.16 -6.22
N LEU A 243 -3.95 -16.72 -6.90
CA LEU A 243 -4.11 -15.36 -7.40
C LEU A 243 -4.89 -14.51 -6.41
N GLY A 244 -4.29 -13.39 -5.97
CA GLY A 244 -4.79 -12.60 -4.86
C GLY A 244 -4.63 -13.37 -3.55
N CYS A 245 -3.41 -13.89 -3.31
CA CYS A 245 -3.13 -14.90 -2.28
C CYS A 245 -3.35 -14.39 -0.84
N GLY A 246 -3.38 -13.08 -0.63
CA GLY A 246 -3.48 -12.49 0.71
C GLY A 246 -2.38 -13.04 1.64
N ASN A 247 -2.76 -13.63 2.76
CA ASN A 247 -1.82 -14.28 3.69
C ASN A 247 -1.35 -15.67 3.26
N GLY A 248 -1.74 -16.14 2.07
CA GLY A 248 -1.33 -17.41 1.48
C GLY A 248 -2.13 -18.63 1.94
N VAL A 249 -3.21 -18.44 2.70
CA VAL A 249 -3.95 -19.57 3.31
C VAL A 249 -4.44 -20.60 2.31
N LEU A 250 -4.98 -20.20 1.13
CA LEU A 250 -5.47 -21.12 0.11
C LEU A 250 -4.32 -21.91 -0.53
N GLY A 251 -3.27 -21.22 -0.95
CA GLY A 251 -2.07 -21.84 -1.52
C GLY A 251 -1.39 -22.81 -0.54
N ILE A 252 -1.28 -22.44 0.75
CA ILE A 252 -0.71 -23.29 1.81
C ILE A 252 -1.57 -24.53 2.03
N ALA A 253 -2.88 -24.37 2.19
CA ALA A 253 -3.80 -25.50 2.38
C ALA A 253 -3.79 -26.44 1.17
N HIS A 254 -3.74 -25.88 -0.05
CA HIS A 254 -3.60 -26.66 -1.28
C HIS A 254 -2.29 -27.45 -1.30
N ALA A 255 -1.18 -26.80 -0.96
CA ALA A 255 0.14 -27.41 -0.93
C ALA A 255 0.24 -28.56 0.09
N LEU A 256 -0.40 -28.41 1.25
CA LEU A 256 -0.48 -29.47 2.26
C LEU A 256 -1.25 -30.71 1.75
N ALA A 257 -2.34 -30.48 1.00
CA ALA A 257 -3.14 -31.55 0.42
C ALA A 257 -2.53 -32.16 -0.86
N ASN A 258 -1.63 -31.45 -1.54
CA ASN A 258 -1.01 -31.84 -2.81
C ASN A 258 0.52 -31.64 -2.74
N PRO A 259 1.25 -32.55 -2.11
CA PRO A 259 2.68 -32.34 -1.81
C PRO A 259 3.57 -32.28 -3.06
N GLN A 260 3.09 -32.73 -4.23
CA GLN A 260 3.86 -32.73 -5.49
C GLN A 260 3.60 -31.49 -6.35
N ASP A 261 2.59 -30.66 -6.03
CA ASP A 261 2.26 -29.49 -6.80
C ASP A 261 3.31 -28.37 -6.59
N GLU A 262 3.63 -27.63 -7.66
CA GLU A 262 4.46 -26.44 -7.63
C GLU A 262 3.56 -25.20 -7.46
N LEU A 263 3.83 -24.38 -6.46
CA LEU A 263 3.00 -23.23 -6.12
C LEU A 263 3.65 -21.91 -6.49
N THR A 264 2.82 -21.03 -7.07
CA THR A 264 3.09 -19.59 -7.25
C THR A 264 2.00 -18.80 -6.54
N LEU A 265 2.34 -17.98 -5.57
CA LEU A 265 1.44 -17.12 -4.84
C LEU A 265 1.68 -15.67 -5.29
N VAL A 266 0.63 -14.99 -5.71
CA VAL A 266 0.73 -13.63 -6.23
C VAL A 266 -0.31 -12.73 -5.57
N ASP A 267 0.13 -11.57 -5.11
CA ASP A 267 -0.74 -10.51 -4.63
C ASP A 267 -0.21 -9.14 -5.09
N GLU A 268 -1.05 -8.13 -5.13
CA GLU A 268 -0.61 -6.77 -5.44
C GLU A 268 -0.09 -6.03 -4.21
N SER A 269 -0.45 -6.48 -3.01
CA SER A 269 0.00 -5.94 -1.72
C SER A 269 1.33 -6.55 -1.30
N TYR A 270 2.33 -5.71 -1.04
CA TYR A 270 3.62 -6.16 -0.50
C TYR A 270 3.50 -6.77 0.91
N MET A 271 2.58 -6.26 1.75
CA MET A 271 2.32 -6.81 3.08
C MET A 271 1.62 -8.17 3.00
N ALA A 272 0.77 -8.38 2.00
CA ALA A 272 0.18 -9.70 1.73
C ALA A 272 1.25 -10.71 1.35
N VAL A 273 2.12 -10.36 0.40
CA VAL A 273 3.25 -11.20 -0.02
C VAL A 273 4.18 -11.54 1.15
N GLN A 274 4.49 -10.57 1.99
CA GLN A 274 5.29 -10.79 3.20
C GLN A 274 4.58 -11.78 4.15
N SER A 275 3.28 -11.57 4.40
CA SER A 275 2.49 -12.47 5.25
C SER A 275 2.44 -13.88 4.68
N ALA A 276 2.21 -14.03 3.37
CA ALA A 276 2.20 -15.32 2.69
C ALA A 276 3.54 -16.04 2.81
N ALA A 277 4.66 -15.33 2.65
CA ALA A 277 6.01 -15.91 2.76
C ALA A 277 6.31 -16.39 4.19
N GLU A 278 5.97 -15.62 5.21
CA GLU A 278 6.15 -15.98 6.60
C GLU A 278 5.25 -17.18 7.00
N ASN A 279 3.99 -17.16 6.55
CA ASN A 279 3.05 -18.27 6.79
C ASN A 279 3.46 -19.56 6.06
N TRP A 280 3.94 -19.42 4.81
CA TRP A 280 4.47 -20.58 4.06
C TRP A 280 5.62 -21.23 4.78
N ARG A 281 6.60 -20.46 5.21
CA ARG A 281 7.77 -20.97 5.94
C ARG A 281 7.35 -21.63 7.25
N ALA A 282 6.40 -21.06 7.98
CA ALA A 282 5.90 -21.63 9.21
C ALA A 282 5.19 -22.97 9.01
N ALA A 283 4.41 -23.12 7.92
CA ALA A 283 3.60 -24.29 7.65
C ALA A 283 4.34 -25.39 6.88
N LEU A 284 5.22 -25.04 5.95
CA LEU A 284 5.83 -25.93 4.95
C LEU A 284 7.37 -25.90 4.96
N GLY A 285 7.98 -25.10 5.84
CA GLY A 285 9.44 -24.97 5.96
C GLY A 285 10.07 -24.45 4.68
N GLU A 286 11.13 -25.13 4.25
CA GLU A 286 11.91 -24.75 3.05
C GLU A 286 11.35 -25.36 1.74
N ARG A 287 10.09 -25.81 1.75
CA ARG A 287 9.45 -26.30 0.50
C ARG A 287 9.49 -25.19 -0.55
N PRO A 288 9.99 -25.47 -1.77
CA PRO A 288 10.08 -24.47 -2.83
C PRO A 288 8.73 -23.88 -3.18
N VAL A 289 8.70 -22.57 -3.37
CA VAL A 289 7.53 -21.79 -3.78
C VAL A 289 7.98 -20.49 -4.40
N THR A 290 7.21 -19.96 -5.34
CA THR A 290 7.36 -18.60 -5.83
C THR A 290 6.30 -17.72 -5.16
N ILE A 291 6.72 -16.73 -4.38
CA ILE A 291 5.80 -15.76 -3.74
C ILE A 291 6.25 -14.36 -4.15
N ARG A 292 5.38 -13.60 -4.81
CA ARG A 292 5.75 -12.28 -5.36
C ARG A 292 4.60 -11.29 -5.40
N ALA A 293 4.95 -10.01 -5.29
CA ALA A 293 4.05 -8.94 -5.67
C ALA A 293 3.96 -8.86 -7.20
N GLY A 294 2.77 -8.57 -7.73
CA GLY A 294 2.59 -8.54 -9.18
C GLY A 294 1.22 -8.02 -9.63
N ASP A 295 1.14 -7.71 -10.92
CA ASP A 295 -0.11 -7.40 -11.60
C ASP A 295 -0.78 -8.71 -12.05
N GLY A 296 -1.46 -9.36 -11.13
CA GLY A 296 -2.07 -10.65 -11.36
C GLY A 296 -1.07 -11.68 -11.90
N LEU A 297 -1.42 -12.34 -12.97
CA LEU A 297 -0.58 -13.34 -13.66
C LEU A 297 0.15 -12.80 -14.89
N ALA A 298 0.31 -11.48 -15.03
CA ALA A 298 0.92 -10.85 -16.21
C ALA A 298 2.34 -11.35 -16.51
N GLU A 299 3.10 -11.78 -15.50
CA GLU A 299 4.45 -12.33 -15.67
C GLU A 299 4.48 -13.85 -15.92
N GLN A 300 3.32 -14.52 -15.89
CA GLN A 300 3.23 -15.94 -16.22
C GLN A 300 3.23 -16.14 -17.74
N ALA A 301 4.01 -17.11 -18.20
CA ALA A 301 3.96 -17.50 -19.60
C ALA A 301 2.57 -18.08 -19.95
N PRO A 302 2.07 -17.85 -21.16
CA PRO A 302 0.85 -18.48 -21.62
C PRO A 302 0.91 -20.01 -21.46
N GLU A 303 -0.20 -20.63 -21.04
CA GLU A 303 -0.33 -22.08 -20.86
C GLU A 303 0.69 -22.71 -19.86
N SER A 304 1.26 -21.89 -18.96
CA SER A 304 2.25 -22.35 -17.99
C SER A 304 1.65 -22.92 -16.70
N LEU A 305 0.34 -22.79 -16.49
CA LEU A 305 -0.36 -23.21 -15.28
C LEU A 305 -1.39 -24.30 -15.59
N ASP A 306 -1.52 -25.25 -14.68
CA ASP A 306 -2.49 -26.34 -14.75
C ASP A 306 -3.75 -26.02 -13.92
N LEU A 307 -3.61 -25.14 -12.90
CA LEU A 307 -4.69 -24.73 -12.00
C LEU A 307 -4.46 -23.29 -11.50
N VAL A 308 -5.51 -22.52 -11.40
CA VAL A 308 -5.52 -21.21 -10.72
C VAL A 308 -6.56 -21.24 -9.61
N LEU A 309 -6.11 -20.96 -8.39
CA LEU A 309 -6.97 -20.70 -7.25
C LEU A 309 -7.17 -19.18 -7.17
N CYS A 310 -8.41 -18.72 -7.05
CA CYS A 310 -8.72 -17.31 -6.93
C CYS A 310 -9.94 -17.12 -6.04
N ASN A 311 -9.78 -16.39 -4.95
CA ASN A 311 -10.87 -15.88 -4.15
C ASN A 311 -10.87 -14.36 -4.25
N PRO A 312 -11.52 -13.78 -5.27
CA PRO A 312 -11.47 -12.34 -5.50
C PRO A 312 -12.20 -11.59 -4.38
N PRO A 313 -11.78 -10.35 -4.06
CA PRO A 313 -12.48 -9.54 -3.08
C PRO A 313 -13.89 -9.22 -3.57
N PHE A 314 -14.91 -9.69 -2.86
CA PHE A 314 -16.31 -9.35 -3.10
C PHE A 314 -16.62 -8.03 -2.41
N HIS A 315 -16.69 -6.94 -3.17
CA HIS A 315 -17.15 -5.66 -2.66
C HIS A 315 -18.68 -5.61 -2.69
N GLN A 316 -19.33 -6.02 -1.61
CA GLN A 316 -20.78 -5.92 -1.45
C GLN A 316 -21.29 -4.46 -1.54
N GLN A 317 -20.42 -3.48 -1.41
CA GLN A 317 -20.79 -2.06 -1.45
C GLN A 317 -21.15 -1.54 -2.84
N GLN A 318 -20.88 -2.27 -3.90
CA GLN A 318 -21.31 -1.88 -5.26
C GLN A 318 -22.69 -2.40 -5.64
N VAL A 319 -23.24 -3.33 -4.88
CA VAL A 319 -24.54 -3.95 -5.17
C VAL A 319 -25.69 -3.25 -4.43
N VAL A 320 -25.40 -2.37 -3.50
CA VAL A 320 -26.42 -1.69 -2.66
C VAL A 320 -26.59 -0.22 -3.05
N GLY A 321 -26.08 0.17 -4.17
CA GLY A 321 -26.10 1.56 -4.64
C GLY A 321 -27.03 1.86 -5.80
N ASP A 322 -27.90 0.94 -6.17
CA ASP A 322 -28.90 1.15 -7.24
C ASP A 322 -30.33 1.25 -6.70
#